data_13096095a7bb0a9227898e44b43ea184
#
_entry.id   13096095a7bb0a9227898e44b43ea184
#
_cell.length_a   1.000
_cell.length_b   1.000
_cell.length_c   1.000
_cell.angle_alpha   90.00
_cell.angle_beta   90.00
_cell.angle_gamma   90.00
#
_symmetry.space_group_name_H-M   'P 1'
#
loop_
_entity.id
_entity.type
_entity.pdbx_description
1 polymer ?
#
loop_
_entity_poly.entity_id
_entity_poly.type
_entity_poly.pdbx_seq_one_letter_code
_entity_poly.pdbx_strand_id
1 'polypeptide(L)'
;ILGNFLYKLKFQVLPILVIYILLFYNLIFRTISLKRFVLFIFVYILSYIVAFLLGYIIALLSTVFIRINGVSELVNALLIIFGGGLLPVDLYPKLLLRISEITPFYAVMYAPISIIVYDNDLGKILFILGIQILWLIILLIISKKLSQYVFNKFDIMGG
;
A
#
# COMPACT_ATOMS: atom_id res chain seq x y z
N ILE A 1 -4.47 5.65 18.92
CA ILE A 1 -4.30 5.09 17.55
C ILE A 1 -5.31 3.97 17.33
N LEU A 2 -5.38 2.95 18.20
CA LEU A 2 -6.29 1.80 18.05
C LEU A 2 -7.77 2.21 18.07
N GLY A 3 -8.17 3.12 18.97
CA GLY A 3 -9.55 3.62 19.07
C GLY A 3 -10.02 4.35 17.82
N ASN A 4 -9.13 5.16 17.21
CA ASN A 4 -9.45 5.88 15.97
C ASN A 4 -9.55 4.94 14.76
N PHE A 5 -8.73 3.88 14.75
CA PHE A 5 -8.80 2.81 13.75
C PHE A 5 -10.11 2.03 13.85
N LEU A 6 -10.47 1.58 15.05
CA LEU A 6 -11.72 0.85 15.31
C LEU A 6 -12.96 1.71 14.99
N TYR A 7 -12.92 2.99 15.32
CA TYR A 7 -13.98 3.94 14.97
C TYR A 7 -14.16 4.04 13.44
N LYS A 8 -13.08 4.29 12.70
CA LYS A 8 -13.13 4.36 11.23
C LYS A 8 -13.61 3.05 10.61
N LEU A 9 -13.14 1.92 11.12
CA LEU A 9 -13.54 0.61 10.64
C LEU A 9 -15.04 0.36 10.87
N LYS A 10 -15.55 0.66 12.06
CA LYS A 10 -16.94 0.42 12.43
C LYS A 10 -17.92 1.39 11.75
N PHE A 11 -17.60 2.68 11.69
CA PHE A 11 -18.55 3.70 11.26
C PHE A 11 -18.35 4.20 9.82
N GLN A 12 -17.20 3.95 9.22
CA GLN A 12 -16.92 4.36 7.83
C GLN A 12 -16.82 3.15 6.90
N VAL A 13 -15.96 2.19 7.21
CA VAL A 13 -15.67 1.07 6.30
C VAL A 13 -16.80 0.04 6.30
N LEU A 14 -17.26 -0.39 7.46
CA LEU A 14 -18.26 -1.45 7.60
C LEU A 14 -19.61 -1.11 6.94
N PRO A 15 -20.23 0.08 7.16
CA PRO A 15 -21.48 0.44 6.51
C PRO A 15 -21.38 0.47 4.99
N ILE A 16 -20.30 1.06 4.47
CA ILE A 16 -20.07 1.14 3.01
C ILE A 16 -19.91 -0.27 2.43
N LEU A 17 -19.14 -1.13 3.10
CA LEU A 17 -18.91 -2.51 2.68
C LEU A 17 -20.21 -3.33 2.67
N VAL A 18 -21.05 -3.18 3.69
CA VAL A 18 -22.37 -3.86 3.76
C VAL A 18 -23.27 -3.39 2.62
N ILE A 19 -23.38 -2.07 2.40
CA ILE A 19 -24.19 -1.53 1.30
C ILE A 19 -23.66 -2.04 -0.04
N TYR A 20 -22.36 -2.04 -0.23
CA TYR A 20 -21.72 -2.51 -1.47
C TYR A 20 -21.99 -4.00 -1.72
N ILE A 21 -21.86 -4.84 -0.70
CA ILE A 21 -22.19 -6.27 -0.80
C ILE A 21 -23.66 -6.47 -1.12
N LEU A 22 -24.57 -5.76 -0.46
CA LEU A 22 -26.01 -5.89 -0.71
C LEU A 22 -26.41 -5.50 -2.13
N LEU A 23 -25.84 -4.40 -2.64
CA LEU A 23 -26.16 -3.91 -3.99
C LEU A 23 -25.54 -4.76 -5.09
N PHE A 24 -24.35 -5.28 -4.88
CA PHE A 24 -23.55 -5.98 -5.89
C PHE A 24 -23.33 -7.47 -5.59
N TYR A 25 -24.12 -8.05 -4.67
CA TYR A 25 -24.02 -9.46 -4.25
C TYR A 25 -23.89 -10.41 -5.45
N ASN A 26 -24.84 -10.35 -6.38
CA ASN A 26 -24.84 -11.23 -7.55
C ASN A 26 -23.62 -11.04 -8.46
N LEU A 27 -23.13 -9.80 -8.60
CA LEU A 27 -21.96 -9.50 -9.40
C LEU A 27 -20.68 -10.02 -8.73
N ILE A 28 -20.52 -9.76 -7.44
CA ILE A 28 -19.32 -10.12 -6.67
C ILE A 28 -19.16 -11.65 -6.63
N PHE A 29 -20.19 -12.36 -6.19
CA PHE A 29 -20.11 -13.82 -6.02
C PHE A 29 -20.13 -14.61 -7.31
N ARG A 30 -20.61 -14.02 -8.41
CA ARG A 30 -20.60 -14.65 -9.73
C ARG A 30 -19.27 -14.44 -10.47
N THR A 31 -18.55 -13.36 -10.18
CA THR A 31 -17.34 -12.95 -10.92
C THR A 31 -16.05 -13.34 -10.21
N ILE A 32 -16.05 -13.39 -8.87
CA ILE A 32 -14.84 -13.65 -8.08
C ILE A 32 -14.76 -15.12 -7.71
N SER A 33 -13.82 -15.83 -8.34
CA SER A 33 -13.51 -17.22 -7.93
C SER A 33 -12.82 -17.25 -6.56
N LEU A 34 -13.02 -18.35 -5.81
CA LEU A 34 -12.38 -18.55 -4.50
C LEU A 34 -10.84 -18.43 -4.60
N LYS A 35 -10.25 -18.95 -5.67
CA LYS A 35 -8.80 -18.86 -5.92
C LYS A 35 -8.34 -17.40 -6.04
N ARG A 36 -9.08 -16.57 -6.79
CA ARG A 36 -8.79 -15.14 -6.96
C ARG A 36 -8.94 -14.39 -5.63
N PHE A 37 -9.94 -14.72 -4.84
CA PHE A 37 -10.15 -14.12 -3.53
C PHE A 37 -9.00 -14.44 -2.56
N VAL A 38 -8.55 -15.70 -2.49
CA VAL A 38 -7.40 -16.10 -1.66
C VAL A 38 -6.13 -15.37 -2.11
N LEU A 39 -5.88 -15.29 -3.41
CA LEU A 39 -4.74 -14.56 -3.96
C LEU A 39 -4.81 -13.07 -3.63
N PHE A 40 -5.99 -12.46 -3.74
CA PHE A 40 -6.21 -11.06 -3.33
C PHE A 40 -5.84 -10.84 -1.87
N ILE A 41 -6.30 -11.70 -0.95
CA ILE A 41 -5.96 -11.58 0.47
C ILE A 41 -4.45 -11.64 0.69
N PHE A 42 -3.76 -12.56 0.02
CA PHE A 42 -2.31 -12.68 0.12
C PHE A 42 -1.59 -11.42 -0.39
N VAL A 43 -1.94 -10.94 -1.57
CA VAL A 43 -1.37 -9.71 -2.16
C VAL A 43 -1.71 -8.49 -1.30
N TYR A 44 -2.93 -8.42 -0.73
CA TYR A 44 -3.35 -7.35 0.17
C TYR A 44 -2.51 -7.30 1.46
N ILE A 45 -2.21 -8.46 2.06
CA ILE A 45 -1.33 -8.54 3.23
C ILE A 45 0.07 -8.02 2.91
N LEU A 46 0.64 -8.41 1.76
CA LEU A 46 1.94 -7.87 1.32
C LEU A 46 1.90 -6.36 1.09
N SER A 47 0.83 -5.85 0.44
CA SER A 47 0.61 -4.41 0.26
C SER A 47 0.57 -3.67 1.59
N TYR A 48 -0.14 -4.23 2.57
CA TYR A 48 -0.24 -3.65 3.91
C TYR A 48 1.14 -3.57 4.61
N ILE A 49 1.97 -4.60 4.49
CA ILE A 49 3.31 -4.60 5.08
C ILE A 49 4.19 -3.54 4.40
N VAL A 50 4.14 -3.42 3.07
CA VAL A 50 4.87 -2.38 2.32
C VAL A 50 4.41 -0.98 2.73
N ALA A 51 3.09 -0.75 2.84
CA ALA A 51 2.53 0.52 3.31
C ALA A 51 2.95 0.84 4.75
N PHE A 52 2.94 -0.15 5.64
CA PHE A 52 3.39 -0.01 7.02
C PHE A 52 4.86 0.42 7.09
N LEU A 53 5.74 -0.22 6.31
CA LEU A 53 7.16 0.12 6.27
C LEU A 53 7.41 1.54 5.73
N LEU A 54 6.66 1.96 4.71
CA LEU A 54 6.70 3.35 4.23
C LEU A 54 6.31 4.33 5.33
N GLY A 55 5.19 4.09 6.00
CA GLY A 55 4.74 4.90 7.13
C GLY A 55 5.74 4.91 8.30
N TYR A 56 6.35 3.77 8.60
CA TYR A 56 7.38 3.65 9.64
C TYR A 56 8.63 4.47 9.31
N ILE A 57 9.10 4.44 8.06
CA ILE A 57 10.23 5.27 7.60
C ILE A 57 9.90 6.76 7.75
N ILE A 58 8.70 7.19 7.36
CA ILE A 58 8.25 8.58 7.54
C ILE A 58 8.22 8.95 9.03
N ALA A 59 7.72 8.07 9.88
CA ALA A 59 7.70 8.28 11.33
C ALA A 59 9.12 8.40 11.91
N LEU A 60 10.08 7.59 11.49
CA LEU A 60 11.49 7.71 11.88
C LEU A 60 12.11 9.03 11.40
N LEU A 61 11.82 9.44 10.17
CA LEU A 61 12.29 10.73 9.66
C LEU A 61 11.69 11.90 10.45
N SER A 62 10.45 11.76 10.96
CA SER A 62 9.80 12.80 11.76
C SER A 62 10.46 13.04 13.12
N THR A 63 11.18 12.06 13.63
CA THR A 63 11.93 12.23 14.88
C THR A 63 13.23 13.03 14.69
N VAL A 64 13.75 13.05 13.47
CA VAL A 64 15.03 13.74 13.14
C VAL A 64 14.81 15.15 12.60
N PHE A 65 13.73 15.35 11.85
CA PHE A 65 13.42 16.60 11.17
C PHE A 65 12.20 17.30 11.79
N ILE A 66 12.35 18.56 12.16
CA ILE A 66 11.32 19.37 12.86
C ILE A 66 10.09 19.70 11.97
N ARG A 67 10.23 19.62 10.63
CA ARG A 67 9.17 19.94 9.67
C ARG A 67 8.98 18.82 8.64
N ILE A 68 8.22 17.82 9.03
CA ILE A 68 7.99 16.61 8.17
C ILE A 68 6.62 16.59 7.47
N ASN A 69 5.72 17.51 7.79
CA ASN A 69 4.40 17.54 7.16
C ASN A 69 4.51 17.48 5.62
N GLY A 70 5.44 18.22 5.03
CA GLY A 70 5.68 18.19 3.59
C GLY A 70 6.12 16.84 3.03
N VAL A 71 6.87 16.03 3.79
CA VAL A 71 7.29 14.67 3.34
C VAL A 71 6.09 13.72 3.33
N SER A 72 5.23 13.77 4.35
CA SER A 72 4.01 12.97 4.41
C SER A 72 3.05 13.32 3.28
N GLU A 73 2.89 14.63 3.01
CA GLU A 73 2.06 15.11 1.89
C GLU A 73 2.62 14.69 0.54
N LEU A 74 3.94 14.77 0.35
CA LEU A 74 4.59 14.29 -0.86
C LEU A 74 4.36 12.79 -1.07
N VAL A 75 4.56 11.96 -0.04
CA VAL A 75 4.33 10.51 -0.14
C VAL A 75 2.87 10.20 -0.45
N ASN A 76 1.92 10.92 0.16
CA ASN A 76 0.50 10.79 -0.16
C ASN A 76 0.20 11.18 -1.61
N ALA A 77 0.76 12.28 -2.10
CA ALA A 77 0.61 12.69 -3.49
C ALA A 77 1.17 11.65 -4.47
N LEU A 78 2.36 11.09 -4.17
CA LEU A 78 2.98 10.03 -4.96
C LEU A 78 2.13 8.74 -4.94
N LEU A 79 1.54 8.41 -3.78
CA LEU A 79 0.64 7.26 -3.65
C LEU A 79 -0.63 7.44 -4.50
N ILE A 80 -1.20 8.64 -4.51
CA ILE A 80 -2.37 8.95 -5.34
C ILE A 80 -2.03 8.90 -6.83
N ILE A 81 -0.89 9.46 -7.24
CA ILE A 81 -0.49 9.53 -8.65
C ILE A 81 -0.04 8.14 -9.13
N PHE A 82 0.93 7.50 -8.49
CA PHE A 82 1.51 6.24 -8.96
C PHE A 82 0.77 4.99 -8.49
N GLY A 83 -0.06 5.12 -7.46
CA GLY A 83 -0.92 4.03 -6.98
C GLY A 83 -2.29 3.96 -7.67
N GLY A 84 -2.61 4.92 -8.57
CA GLY A 84 -3.87 4.90 -9.31
C GLY A 84 -5.05 5.49 -8.54
N GLY A 85 -4.79 6.39 -7.57
CA GLY A 85 -5.86 7.02 -6.78
C GLY A 85 -6.68 8.07 -7.51
N LEU A 86 -6.13 8.68 -8.56
CA LEU A 86 -6.86 9.63 -9.43
C LEU A 86 -7.54 8.93 -10.59
N LEU A 87 -6.82 8.05 -11.27
CA LEU A 87 -7.26 7.29 -12.42
C LEU A 87 -6.66 5.88 -12.32
N PRO A 88 -7.37 4.83 -12.76
CA PRO A 88 -6.77 3.49 -12.85
C PRO A 88 -5.45 3.53 -13.62
N VAL A 89 -4.43 2.86 -13.11
CA VAL A 89 -3.07 2.89 -13.69
C VAL A 89 -3.06 2.41 -15.16
N ASP A 90 -3.99 1.54 -15.53
CA ASP A 90 -4.12 1.04 -16.90
C ASP A 90 -4.49 2.13 -17.93
N LEU A 91 -5.06 3.25 -17.48
CA LEU A 91 -5.40 4.39 -18.33
C LEU A 91 -4.24 5.36 -18.52
N TYR A 92 -3.09 5.10 -17.88
CA TYR A 92 -1.94 5.98 -18.00
C TYR A 92 -1.25 5.85 -19.37
N PRO A 93 -0.63 6.95 -19.85
CA PRO A 93 0.30 6.87 -20.99
C PRO A 93 1.39 5.83 -20.71
N LYS A 94 1.86 5.13 -21.76
CA LYS A 94 2.82 4.01 -21.62
C LYS A 94 4.04 4.29 -20.75
N LEU A 95 4.56 5.51 -20.81
CA LEU A 95 5.71 5.91 -19.99
C LEU A 95 5.34 5.98 -18.50
N LEU A 96 4.25 6.65 -18.17
CA LEU A 96 3.78 6.80 -16.80
C LEU A 96 3.36 5.45 -16.20
N LEU A 97 2.70 4.59 -16.99
CA LEU A 97 2.37 3.23 -16.61
C LEU A 97 3.61 2.45 -16.16
N ARG A 98 4.65 2.42 -17.00
CA ARG A 98 5.90 1.70 -16.68
C ARG A 98 6.59 2.24 -15.42
N ILE A 99 6.61 3.57 -15.26
CA ILE A 99 7.17 4.19 -14.05
C ILE A 99 6.34 3.79 -12.83
N SER A 100 5.01 3.85 -12.92
CA SER A 100 4.12 3.47 -11.82
C SER A 100 4.36 2.02 -11.39
N GLU A 101 4.40 1.09 -12.33
CA GLU A 101 4.53 -0.35 -12.09
C GLU A 101 5.77 -0.74 -11.26
N ILE A 102 6.85 0.03 -11.35
CA ILE A 102 8.07 -0.25 -10.58
C ILE A 102 8.13 0.49 -9.23
N THR A 103 7.14 1.33 -8.90
CA THR A 103 7.12 2.07 -7.63
C THR A 103 6.51 1.29 -6.48
N PRO A 104 6.85 1.62 -5.21
CA PRO A 104 6.19 1.02 -4.05
C PRO A 104 4.72 1.41 -3.96
N PHE A 105 4.33 2.53 -4.55
CA PHE A 105 2.96 3.05 -4.52
C PHE A 105 2.01 2.17 -5.33
N TYR A 106 2.45 1.68 -6.48
CA TYR A 106 1.74 0.65 -7.24
C TYR A 106 1.56 -0.63 -6.43
N ALA A 107 2.63 -1.10 -5.80
CA ALA A 107 2.62 -2.31 -4.97
C ALA A 107 1.64 -2.20 -3.78
N VAL A 108 1.46 -0.99 -3.22
CA VAL A 108 0.55 -0.74 -2.09
C VAL A 108 -0.91 -0.65 -2.52
N MET A 109 -1.22 0.10 -3.55
CA MET A 109 -2.60 0.48 -3.86
C MET A 109 -3.18 -0.28 -5.05
N TYR A 110 -2.49 -0.25 -6.19
CA TYR A 110 -3.02 -0.82 -7.42
C TYR A 110 -2.91 -2.36 -7.46
N ALA A 111 -1.82 -2.93 -6.97
CA ALA A 111 -1.55 -4.36 -7.02
C ALA A 111 -2.71 -5.23 -6.46
N PRO A 112 -3.22 -5.02 -5.23
CA PRO A 112 -4.33 -5.80 -4.71
C PRO A 112 -5.63 -5.57 -5.51
N ILE A 113 -5.89 -4.34 -5.93
CA ILE A 113 -7.09 -4.01 -6.73
C ILE A 113 -7.06 -4.75 -8.05
N SER A 114 -5.90 -4.78 -8.73
CA SER A 114 -5.75 -5.43 -10.02
C SER A 114 -6.04 -6.93 -9.96
N ILE A 115 -5.69 -7.61 -8.87
CA ILE A 115 -5.96 -9.05 -8.69
C ILE A 115 -7.45 -9.35 -8.64
N ILE A 116 -8.24 -8.48 -8.02
CA ILE A 116 -9.67 -8.75 -7.84
C ILE A 116 -10.50 -8.28 -9.05
N VAL A 117 -10.07 -7.21 -9.70
CA VAL A 117 -10.83 -6.57 -10.78
C VAL A 117 -10.53 -7.20 -12.15
N TYR A 118 -9.27 -7.55 -12.42
CA TYR A 118 -8.86 -8.02 -13.73
C TYR A 118 -8.55 -9.52 -13.75
N ASP A 119 -8.77 -10.15 -14.90
CA ASP A 119 -8.30 -11.51 -15.19
C ASP A 119 -6.81 -11.46 -15.54
N ASN A 120 -5.96 -11.49 -14.50
CA ASN A 120 -4.53 -11.49 -14.69
C ASN A 120 -4.03 -12.88 -15.08
N ASP A 121 -3.15 -12.93 -16.07
CA ASP A 121 -2.38 -14.12 -16.40
C ASP A 121 -1.30 -14.40 -15.33
N LEU A 122 -0.72 -15.59 -15.36
CA LEU A 122 0.33 -15.97 -14.40
C LEU A 122 1.54 -15.03 -14.45
N GLY A 123 1.91 -14.52 -15.64
CA GLY A 123 3.02 -13.58 -15.79
C GLY A 123 2.79 -12.29 -15.04
N LYS A 124 1.59 -11.70 -15.15
CA LYS A 124 1.23 -10.46 -14.42
C LYS A 124 1.16 -10.70 -12.91
N ILE A 125 0.62 -11.83 -12.45
CA ILE A 125 0.58 -12.19 -11.02
C ILE A 125 2.00 -12.30 -10.46
N LEU A 126 2.89 -13.02 -11.13
CA LEU A 126 4.29 -13.17 -10.71
C LEU A 126 5.03 -11.83 -10.70
N PHE A 127 4.77 -10.96 -11.67
CA PHE A 127 5.31 -9.60 -11.71
C PHE A 127 4.86 -8.79 -10.49
N ILE A 128 3.55 -8.80 -10.17
CA ILE A 128 2.99 -8.10 -9.01
C ILE A 128 3.66 -8.57 -7.72
N LEU A 129 3.72 -9.89 -7.50
CA LEU A 129 4.37 -10.46 -6.32
C LEU A 129 5.86 -10.13 -6.26
N GLY A 130 6.54 -10.19 -7.41
CA GLY A 130 7.95 -9.82 -7.52
C GLY A 130 8.23 -8.37 -7.09
N ILE A 131 7.43 -7.43 -7.57
CA ILE A 131 7.54 -6.01 -7.18
C ILE A 131 7.24 -5.80 -5.70
N GLN A 132 6.23 -6.47 -5.15
CA GLN A 132 5.91 -6.38 -3.72
C GLN A 132 7.04 -6.91 -2.84
N ILE A 133 7.59 -8.08 -3.16
CA ILE A 133 8.70 -8.69 -2.42
C ILE A 133 9.96 -7.82 -2.53
N LEU A 134 10.27 -7.29 -3.72
CA LEU A 134 11.39 -6.40 -3.93
C LEU A 134 11.29 -5.16 -3.04
N TRP A 135 10.15 -4.47 -3.05
CA TRP A 135 9.95 -3.30 -2.20
C TRP A 135 9.93 -3.62 -0.72
N LEU A 136 9.38 -4.77 -0.33
CA LEU A 136 9.42 -5.25 1.05
C LEU A 136 10.87 -5.38 1.53
N ILE A 137 11.74 -6.02 0.76
CA ILE A 137 13.17 -6.18 1.09
C ILE A 137 13.86 -4.82 1.17
N ILE A 138 13.69 -3.96 0.17
CA ILE A 138 14.30 -2.63 0.13
C ILE A 138 13.90 -1.81 1.36
N LEU A 139 12.60 -1.73 1.64
CA LEU A 139 12.08 -0.93 2.75
C LEU A 139 12.45 -1.51 4.12
N LEU A 140 12.56 -2.84 4.27
CA LEU A 140 13.10 -3.46 5.48
C LEU A 140 14.55 -3.07 5.73
N ILE A 141 15.39 -3.07 4.70
CA ILE A 141 16.80 -2.66 4.82
C ILE A 141 16.89 -1.18 5.21
N ILE A 142 16.12 -0.31 4.53
CA ILE A 142 16.10 1.13 4.80
C ILE A 142 15.60 1.40 6.22
N SER A 143 14.49 0.78 6.63
CA SER A 143 13.89 0.98 7.95
C SER A 143 14.84 0.54 9.07
N LYS A 144 15.53 -0.59 8.91
CA LYS A 144 16.52 -1.08 9.89
C LYS A 144 17.70 -0.10 10.03
N LYS A 145 18.27 0.34 8.92
CA LYS A 145 19.41 1.29 8.96
C LYS A 145 19.01 2.64 9.56
N LEU A 146 17.85 3.14 9.16
CA LEU A 146 17.35 4.42 9.65
C LEU A 146 16.99 4.35 11.14
N SER A 147 16.38 3.27 11.58
CA SER A 147 16.07 3.02 13.00
C SER A 147 17.35 3.01 13.85
N GLN A 148 18.38 2.28 13.44
CA GLN A 148 19.67 2.27 14.15
C GLN A 148 20.29 3.68 14.23
N TYR A 149 20.26 4.43 13.14
CA TYR A 149 20.76 5.80 13.11
C TYR A 149 20.01 6.71 14.09
N VAL A 150 18.68 6.62 14.11
CA VAL A 150 17.82 7.42 14.98
C VAL A 150 18.08 7.08 16.45
N PHE A 151 18.09 5.79 16.82
CA PHE A 151 18.34 5.36 18.20
C PHE A 151 19.72 5.79 18.70
N ASN A 152 20.77 5.56 17.92
CA ASN A 152 22.12 5.98 18.31
C ASN A 152 22.22 7.50 18.55
N LYS A 153 21.46 8.30 17.76
CA LYS A 153 21.44 9.75 17.95
C LYS A 153 20.73 10.17 19.24
N PHE A 154 19.70 9.46 19.67
CA PHE A 154 18.99 9.73 20.92
C PHE A 154 19.79 9.28 22.14
N ASP A 155 20.50 8.15 22.09
CA ASP A 155 21.36 7.67 23.17
C ASP A 155 22.49 8.68 23.48
N ILE A 156 23.02 9.35 22.46
CA ILE A 156 24.07 10.37 22.62
C ILE A 156 23.50 11.68 23.24
N MET A 157 22.21 11.98 23.07
CA MET A 157 21.59 13.20 23.59
C MET A 157 20.95 13.01 24.99
N GLY A 158 20.76 11.79 25.44
CA GLY A 158 20.09 11.44 26.70
C GLY A 158 21.00 10.86 27.78
N GLY A 159 22.33 10.75 27.54
CA GLY A 159 23.31 10.28 28.49
C GLY A 159 24.01 11.40 29.23
#